data_c13aedf4fd99b6e9bff21057e417383b
#
_entry.id   c13aedf4fd99b6e9bff21057e417383b
#
_cell.length_a   1.000
_cell.length_b   1.000
_cell.length_c   1.000
_cell.angle_alpha   90.00
_cell.angle_beta   90.00
_cell.angle_gamma   90.00
#
_symmetry.space_group_name_H-M   'P 1'
#
loop_
_entity.id
_entity.type
_entity.pdbx_description
1 polymer ?
#
loop_
_entity_poly.entity_id
_entity_poly.type
_entity_poly.pdbx_seq_one_letter_code
_entity_poly.pdbx_strand_id
1 'polypeptide(L)'
;MPVSLVILILYIVALFAISWYAKKRSEGNNENFALAGRRLSAPLICVTIIGLAVGGASTIGVSEHAFRVGLSAGWYTIAWALGAIVMGLFMAKKYREQNITTITELIERHHTKGAVILGVFCQIVIQLVIISLQYIAGGSILHAILPDIFDFHTGMIVSAITFIGITFIGGMWSASLSNVLNIILIYVGILAATIIQFKKIGSMDHLAAALPANVPWFSFIDGVGPVTITSWVVTLITVNLSLQSILQISLGAKDAATAKKGFVWGGILMLPVGVLAAFLGLVAKAMYPDAQAALALPQVIVGLQPVLAGVTLAALWAADVSTACNLLLSAGTLFSSDIYKRFINPQCDQARQLLMTRACIIISGILTLGLAMSVSSILGTIMIGLSLTAAFSVIVIVALFFTQYASKAAGFWTLLAGLVLLVLWQLTPVVRIFPNVIYMEWLVCIAAYAIAAIVCPAKKAVVAESN
;
A
#
# COMPACT_ATOMS: atom_id res chain seq x y z
N MET A 1 4.26 27.67 -21.61
CA MET A 1 4.01 26.37 -20.94
C MET A 1 2.97 26.58 -19.85
N PRO A 2 1.98 25.70 -19.68
CA PRO A 2 1.08 25.76 -18.54
C PRO A 2 1.86 25.71 -17.21
N VAL A 3 1.49 26.53 -16.24
CA VAL A 3 2.16 26.61 -14.93
C VAL A 3 2.20 25.24 -14.25
N SER A 4 1.10 24.48 -14.38
CA SER A 4 1.00 23.12 -13.83
C SER A 4 2.07 22.16 -14.37
N LEU A 5 2.42 22.27 -15.67
CA LEU A 5 3.48 21.47 -16.29
C LEU A 5 4.86 21.82 -15.71
N VAL A 6 5.13 23.12 -15.52
CA VAL A 6 6.39 23.56 -14.91
C VAL A 6 6.53 23.00 -13.49
N ILE A 7 5.46 23.06 -12.69
CA ILE A 7 5.44 22.53 -11.33
C ILE A 7 5.66 21.02 -11.34
N LEU A 8 5.00 20.28 -12.23
CA LEU A 8 5.16 18.83 -12.36
C LEU A 8 6.60 18.47 -12.75
N ILE A 9 7.18 19.16 -13.73
CA ILE A 9 8.57 18.91 -14.15
C ILE A 9 9.54 19.20 -12.99
N LEU A 10 9.39 20.34 -12.31
CA LEU A 10 10.21 20.67 -11.13
C LEU A 10 10.10 19.62 -10.04
N TYR A 11 8.89 19.10 -9.80
CA TYR A 11 8.67 18.04 -8.85
C TYR A 11 9.36 16.73 -9.26
N ILE A 12 9.23 16.30 -10.52
CA ILE A 12 9.92 15.11 -11.05
C ILE A 12 11.44 15.26 -10.94
N VAL A 13 11.98 16.42 -11.33
CA VAL A 13 13.43 16.71 -11.21
C VAL A 13 13.87 16.62 -9.74
N ALA A 14 13.09 17.19 -8.82
CA ALA A 14 13.39 17.09 -7.37
C ALA A 14 13.41 15.65 -6.89
N LEU A 15 12.46 14.81 -7.30
CA LEU A 15 12.44 13.38 -6.95
C LEU A 15 13.67 12.62 -7.47
N PHE A 16 14.05 12.84 -8.73
CA PHE A 16 15.24 12.23 -9.30
C PHE A 16 16.53 12.74 -8.63
N ALA A 17 16.61 14.03 -8.28
CA ALA A 17 17.73 14.59 -7.54
C ALA A 17 17.86 13.97 -6.13
N ILE A 18 16.72 13.82 -5.40
CA ILE A 18 16.68 13.13 -4.10
C ILE A 18 17.12 11.66 -4.28
N SER A 19 16.64 10.98 -5.33
CA SER A 19 16.98 9.60 -5.60
C SER A 19 18.46 9.43 -5.93
N TRP A 20 19.03 10.36 -6.69
CA TRP A 20 20.46 10.39 -6.98
C TRP A 20 21.31 10.62 -5.73
N TYR A 21 20.88 11.55 -4.87
CA TYR A 21 21.51 11.74 -3.56
C TYR A 21 21.43 10.47 -2.68
N ALA A 22 20.27 9.82 -2.66
CA ALA A 22 20.04 8.59 -1.93
C ALA A 22 20.88 7.41 -2.45
N LYS A 23 21.22 7.39 -3.75
CA LYS A 23 22.01 6.34 -4.40
C LYS A 23 23.31 6.05 -3.66
N LYS A 24 24.06 7.08 -3.24
CA LYS A 24 25.31 6.92 -2.48
C LYS A 24 25.15 6.15 -1.16
N ARG A 25 23.94 6.22 -0.54
CA ARG A 25 23.64 5.52 0.72
C ARG A 25 23.11 4.10 0.48
N SER A 26 22.59 3.84 -0.71
CA SER A 26 22.00 2.56 -1.10
C SER A 26 23.00 1.63 -1.78
N GLU A 27 24.14 2.16 -2.23
CA GLU A 27 25.18 1.37 -2.91
C GLU A 27 25.93 0.44 -1.96
N GLY A 28 26.58 -0.56 -2.53
CA GLY A 28 27.47 -1.48 -1.84
C GLY A 28 26.87 -2.85 -1.58
N ASN A 29 25.65 -2.94 -1.08
CA ASN A 29 25.01 -4.22 -0.84
C ASN A 29 23.48 -4.14 -0.91
N ASN A 30 22.83 -5.32 -1.02
CA ASN A 30 21.39 -5.43 -1.12
C ASN A 30 20.67 -4.98 0.18
N GLU A 31 21.29 -5.10 1.35
CA GLU A 31 20.69 -4.64 2.60
C GLU A 31 20.60 -3.11 2.67
N ASN A 32 21.61 -2.39 2.21
CA ASN A 32 21.56 -0.94 2.10
C ASN A 32 20.46 -0.49 1.13
N PHE A 33 20.31 -1.20 0.03
CA PHE A 33 19.31 -0.90 -1.00
C PHE A 33 17.88 -1.25 -0.53
N ALA A 34 17.67 -2.44 0.01
CA ALA A 34 16.35 -2.95 0.36
C ALA A 34 15.85 -2.46 1.72
N LEU A 35 16.74 -2.27 2.72
CA LEU A 35 16.40 -1.95 4.10
C LEU A 35 17.03 -0.63 4.60
N ALA A 36 17.58 0.19 3.72
CA ALA A 36 18.34 1.39 4.08
C ALA A 36 19.46 1.12 5.11
N GLY A 37 20.06 -0.07 5.09
CA GLY A 37 21.06 -0.51 6.05
C GLY A 37 20.57 -0.52 7.50
N ARG A 38 19.26 -0.63 7.70
CA ARG A 38 18.59 -0.58 9.01
C ARG A 38 18.92 0.69 9.82
N ARG A 39 18.95 1.85 9.14
CA ARG A 39 19.36 3.16 9.73
C ARG A 39 18.26 4.21 9.68
N LEU A 40 17.03 3.86 9.31
CA LEU A 40 15.94 4.82 9.25
C LEU A 40 15.56 5.31 10.66
N SER A 41 15.42 6.62 10.80
CA SER A 41 14.93 7.29 12.01
C SER A 41 13.39 7.22 12.11
N ALA A 42 12.83 7.47 13.28
CA ALA A 42 11.38 7.45 13.48
C ALA A 42 10.61 8.42 12.56
N PRO A 43 11.06 9.65 12.29
CA PRO A 43 10.42 10.50 11.29
C PRO A 43 10.45 9.90 9.89
N LEU A 44 11.56 9.25 9.47
CA LEU A 44 11.64 8.60 8.17
C LEU A 44 10.72 7.38 8.07
N ILE A 45 10.62 6.56 9.12
CA ILE A 45 9.64 5.48 9.19
C ILE A 45 8.22 6.04 9.10
N CYS A 46 7.93 7.11 9.85
CA CYS A 46 6.63 7.78 9.86
C CYS A 46 6.23 8.24 8.44
N VAL A 47 7.07 9.01 7.76
CA VAL A 47 6.74 9.48 6.40
C VAL A 47 6.72 8.34 5.39
N THR A 48 7.51 7.28 5.58
CA THR A 48 7.53 6.14 4.68
C THR A 48 6.24 5.31 4.78
N ILE A 49 5.73 5.06 5.99
CA ILE A 49 4.45 4.34 6.14
C ILE A 49 3.26 5.19 5.69
N ILE A 50 3.26 6.51 5.94
CA ILE A 50 2.25 7.41 5.38
C ILE A 50 2.30 7.36 3.85
N GLY A 51 3.49 7.48 3.26
CA GLY A 51 3.67 7.44 1.81
C GLY A 51 3.30 6.10 1.17
N LEU A 52 3.43 4.98 1.89
CA LEU A 52 2.94 3.68 1.41
C LEU A 52 1.40 3.60 1.45
N ALA A 53 0.78 4.09 2.51
CA ALA A 53 -0.66 3.95 2.76
C ALA A 53 -1.51 5.03 2.06
N VAL A 54 -0.97 6.25 1.94
CA VAL A 54 -1.64 7.39 1.30
C VAL A 54 -1.22 7.46 -0.16
N GLY A 55 -1.69 6.51 -0.96
CA GLY A 55 -1.55 6.49 -2.43
C GLY A 55 -2.85 6.86 -3.13
N GLY A 56 -2.96 6.52 -4.41
CA GLY A 56 -4.15 6.79 -5.23
C GLY A 56 -5.45 6.26 -4.66
N ALA A 57 -5.41 5.11 -3.98
CA ALA A 57 -6.60 4.55 -3.33
C ALA A 57 -7.08 5.42 -2.15
N SER A 58 -6.17 5.99 -1.36
CA SER A 58 -6.49 6.84 -0.20
C SER A 58 -6.83 8.29 -0.57
N THR A 59 -6.57 8.71 -1.79
CA THR A 59 -6.83 10.06 -2.31
C THR A 59 -7.93 10.02 -3.37
N ILE A 60 -7.60 9.64 -4.60
CA ILE A 60 -8.55 9.58 -5.71
C ILE A 60 -9.63 8.52 -5.46
N GLY A 61 -9.25 7.32 -5.02
CA GLY A 61 -10.19 6.24 -4.74
C GLY A 61 -11.18 6.57 -3.63
N VAL A 62 -10.73 7.22 -2.55
CA VAL A 62 -11.62 7.71 -1.48
C VAL A 62 -12.54 8.81 -2.00
N SER A 63 -12.03 9.76 -2.79
CA SER A 63 -12.86 10.81 -3.39
C SER A 63 -13.85 10.26 -4.41
N GLU A 64 -13.44 9.31 -5.26
CA GLU A 64 -14.32 8.58 -6.18
C GLU A 64 -15.46 7.91 -5.44
N HIS A 65 -15.15 7.24 -4.33
CA HIS A 65 -16.17 6.57 -3.53
C HIS A 65 -17.08 7.58 -2.81
N ALA A 66 -16.49 8.65 -2.23
CA ALA A 66 -17.23 9.72 -1.58
C ALA A 66 -18.18 10.48 -2.52
N PHE A 67 -17.84 10.59 -3.80
CA PHE A 67 -18.70 11.12 -4.85
C PHE A 67 -20.04 10.36 -4.97
N ARG A 68 -20.08 9.10 -4.48
CA ARG A 68 -21.27 8.23 -4.51
C ARG A 68 -21.96 8.07 -3.15
N VAL A 69 -21.18 8.04 -2.05
CA VAL A 69 -21.67 7.62 -0.73
C VAL A 69 -21.37 8.59 0.40
N GLY A 70 -20.69 9.69 0.13
CA GLY A 70 -20.42 10.74 1.11
C GLY A 70 -19.18 10.51 1.99
N LEU A 71 -19.15 11.22 3.14
CA LEU A 71 -17.99 11.28 4.05
C LEU A 71 -17.54 9.92 4.61
N SER A 72 -18.44 8.97 4.70
CA SER A 72 -18.14 7.62 5.18
C SER A 72 -17.05 6.90 4.36
N ALA A 73 -16.81 7.31 3.11
CA ALA A 73 -15.69 6.80 2.32
C ALA A 73 -14.30 7.04 2.96
N GLY A 74 -14.17 8.08 3.79
CA GLY A 74 -12.95 8.40 4.54
C GLY A 74 -12.47 7.28 5.48
N TRP A 75 -13.35 6.37 5.87
CA TRP A 75 -13.01 5.20 6.69
C TRP A 75 -11.94 4.31 6.08
N TYR A 76 -11.79 4.31 4.76
CA TYR A 76 -10.71 3.55 4.12
C TYR A 76 -9.32 3.98 4.64
N THR A 77 -9.02 5.28 4.64
CA THR A 77 -7.73 5.78 5.14
C THR A 77 -7.64 5.73 6.67
N ILE A 78 -8.76 5.91 7.38
CA ILE A 78 -8.81 5.71 8.84
C ILE A 78 -8.46 4.26 9.18
N ALA A 79 -8.94 3.28 8.43
CA ALA A 79 -8.61 1.86 8.64
C ALA A 79 -7.12 1.57 8.38
N TRP A 80 -6.48 2.22 7.38
CA TRP A 80 -5.03 2.19 7.20
C TRP A 80 -4.29 2.75 8.43
N ALA A 81 -4.75 3.87 8.94
CA ALA A 81 -4.19 4.52 10.14
C ALA A 81 -4.26 3.60 11.36
N LEU A 82 -5.41 2.96 11.60
CA LEU A 82 -5.58 1.98 12.67
C LEU A 82 -4.65 0.78 12.50
N GLY A 83 -4.52 0.28 11.26
CA GLY A 83 -3.58 -0.81 10.94
C GLY A 83 -2.13 -0.46 11.26
N ALA A 84 -1.68 0.75 10.90
CA ALA A 84 -0.33 1.22 11.20
C ALA A 84 -0.10 1.36 12.72
N ILE A 85 -1.09 1.87 13.47
CA ILE A 85 -1.01 1.95 14.94
C ILE A 85 -0.89 0.54 15.55
N VAL A 86 -1.72 -0.41 15.13
CA VAL A 86 -1.68 -1.80 15.60
C VAL A 86 -0.32 -2.44 15.26
N MET A 87 0.17 -2.25 14.03
CA MET A 87 1.51 -2.71 13.63
C MET A 87 2.59 -2.15 14.56
N GLY A 88 2.57 -0.83 14.82
CA GLY A 88 3.55 -0.17 15.68
C GLY A 88 3.51 -0.66 17.12
N LEU A 89 2.31 -0.87 17.68
CA LEU A 89 2.14 -1.27 19.08
C LEU A 89 2.51 -2.73 19.34
N PHE A 90 2.12 -3.63 18.45
CA PHE A 90 2.16 -5.07 18.72
C PHE A 90 3.22 -5.83 17.91
N MET A 91 3.51 -5.42 16.67
CA MET A 91 4.31 -6.22 15.75
C MET A 91 5.72 -5.67 15.50
N ALA A 92 5.90 -4.34 15.43
CA ALA A 92 7.16 -3.72 15.00
C ALA A 92 8.37 -4.16 15.83
N LYS A 93 8.22 -4.29 17.15
CA LYS A 93 9.27 -4.81 18.02
C LYS A 93 9.60 -6.26 17.69
N LYS A 94 8.59 -7.10 17.60
CA LYS A 94 8.75 -8.54 17.34
C LYS A 94 9.41 -8.81 15.99
N TYR A 95 9.01 -8.12 14.95
CA TYR A 95 9.64 -8.22 13.64
C TYR A 95 11.11 -7.77 13.67
N ARG A 96 11.38 -6.64 14.32
CA ARG A 96 12.74 -6.10 14.36
C ARG A 96 13.71 -7.03 15.09
N GLU A 97 13.23 -7.76 16.10
CA GLU A 97 13.99 -8.76 16.86
C GLU A 97 14.31 -10.01 16.03
N GLN A 98 13.53 -10.33 14.98
CA GLN A 98 13.79 -11.51 14.14
C GLN A 98 15.04 -11.40 13.25
N ASN A 99 15.53 -10.19 13.01
CA ASN A 99 16.67 -9.93 12.13
C ASN A 99 16.55 -10.58 10.74
N ILE A 100 15.37 -10.55 10.17
CA ILE A 100 15.02 -11.05 8.83
C ILE A 100 15.07 -9.93 7.79
N THR A 101 14.95 -10.28 6.51
CA THR A 101 14.82 -9.35 5.40
C THR A 101 13.42 -9.40 4.78
N THR A 102 12.81 -10.59 4.76
CA THR A 102 11.51 -10.82 4.15
C THR A 102 10.58 -11.61 5.07
N ILE A 103 9.26 -11.47 4.84
CA ILE A 103 8.25 -12.23 5.56
C ILE A 103 8.36 -13.74 5.30
N THR A 104 8.79 -14.10 4.10
CA THR A 104 8.97 -15.48 3.69
C THR A 104 10.19 -16.13 4.35
N GLU A 105 11.18 -15.35 4.78
CA GLU A 105 12.26 -15.82 5.65
C GLU A 105 11.74 -16.23 7.04
N LEU A 106 10.76 -15.50 7.59
CA LEU A 106 10.07 -15.93 8.82
C LEU A 106 9.28 -17.22 8.59
N ILE A 107 8.60 -17.34 7.44
CA ILE A 107 7.87 -18.56 7.07
C ILE A 107 8.81 -19.75 6.99
N GLU A 108 9.98 -19.60 6.39
CA GLU A 108 10.98 -20.68 6.26
C GLU A 108 11.46 -21.25 7.60
N ARG A 109 11.61 -20.39 8.61
CA ARG A 109 12.06 -20.85 9.95
C ARG A 109 11.09 -21.87 10.57
N HIS A 110 9.81 -21.77 10.24
CA HIS A 110 8.76 -22.55 10.86
C HIS A 110 8.08 -23.56 9.93
N HIS A 111 8.15 -23.32 8.59
CA HIS A 111 7.37 -24.06 7.61
C HIS A 111 8.24 -24.64 6.48
N THR A 112 7.62 -25.33 5.51
CA THR A 112 8.28 -25.99 4.39
C THR A 112 8.74 -25.02 3.31
N LYS A 113 9.69 -25.45 2.46
CA LYS A 113 10.12 -24.72 1.26
C LYS A 113 8.96 -24.42 0.29
N GLY A 114 7.99 -25.34 0.19
CA GLY A 114 6.77 -25.11 -0.61
C GLY A 114 5.95 -23.91 -0.11
N ALA A 115 5.85 -23.74 1.23
CA ALA A 115 5.21 -22.56 1.82
C ALA A 115 5.94 -21.26 1.47
N VAL A 116 7.27 -21.29 1.42
CA VAL A 116 8.07 -20.11 1.02
C VAL A 116 7.80 -19.72 -0.44
N ILE A 117 7.86 -20.68 -1.36
CA ILE A 117 7.63 -20.41 -2.80
C ILE A 117 6.23 -19.87 -3.04
N LEU A 118 5.21 -20.52 -2.47
CA LEU A 118 3.81 -20.08 -2.57
C LEU A 118 3.63 -18.70 -1.92
N GLY A 119 4.28 -18.47 -0.78
CA GLY A 119 4.26 -17.19 -0.07
C GLY A 119 4.87 -16.05 -0.89
N VAL A 120 6.03 -16.26 -1.52
CA VAL A 120 6.63 -15.26 -2.42
C VAL A 120 5.70 -14.94 -3.58
N PHE A 121 5.14 -15.96 -4.22
CA PHE A 121 4.19 -15.78 -5.32
C PHE A 121 2.98 -14.93 -4.88
N CYS A 122 2.32 -15.31 -3.79
CA CYS A 122 1.15 -14.58 -3.28
C CYS A 122 1.49 -13.13 -2.91
N GLN A 123 2.61 -12.89 -2.22
CA GLN A 123 3.03 -11.53 -1.85
C GLN A 123 3.33 -10.66 -3.09
N ILE A 124 3.97 -11.21 -4.11
CA ILE A 124 4.23 -10.48 -5.36
C ILE A 124 2.90 -10.14 -6.04
N VAL A 125 1.97 -11.09 -6.17
CA VAL A 125 0.65 -10.84 -6.78
C VAL A 125 -0.10 -9.73 -6.06
N ILE A 126 -0.16 -9.76 -4.72
CA ILE A 126 -0.80 -8.70 -3.93
C ILE A 126 -0.18 -7.33 -4.27
N GLN A 127 1.13 -7.24 -4.33
CA GLN A 127 1.82 -5.99 -4.60
C GLN A 127 1.59 -5.50 -6.03
N LEU A 128 1.62 -6.38 -7.04
CA LEU A 128 1.33 -6.02 -8.42
C LEU A 128 -0.08 -5.43 -8.57
N VAL A 129 -1.09 -6.01 -7.89
CA VAL A 129 -2.45 -5.46 -7.86
C VAL A 129 -2.47 -4.05 -7.27
N ILE A 130 -1.79 -3.81 -6.15
CA ILE A 130 -1.78 -2.48 -5.53
C ILE A 130 -1.04 -1.46 -6.41
N ILE A 131 0.09 -1.84 -7.02
CA ILE A 131 0.87 -0.96 -7.89
C ILE A 131 0.06 -0.58 -9.15
N SER A 132 -0.72 -1.52 -9.72
CA SER A 132 -1.53 -1.24 -10.91
C SER A 132 -2.49 -0.07 -10.69
N LEU A 133 -3.04 0.03 -9.49
CA LEU A 133 -3.96 1.11 -9.13
C LEU A 133 -3.25 2.46 -9.00
N GLN A 134 -1.96 2.48 -8.64
CA GLN A 134 -1.16 3.71 -8.64
C GLN A 134 -0.91 4.21 -10.07
N TYR A 135 -0.74 3.31 -11.04
CA TYR A 135 -0.60 3.72 -12.44
C TYR A 135 -1.91 4.30 -12.99
N ILE A 136 -3.06 3.70 -12.64
CA ILE A 136 -4.39 4.21 -13.00
C ILE A 136 -4.61 5.61 -12.41
N ALA A 137 -4.34 5.79 -11.13
CA ALA A 137 -4.47 7.07 -10.46
C ALA A 137 -3.51 8.11 -11.05
N GLY A 138 -2.26 7.75 -11.26
CA GLY A 138 -1.26 8.60 -11.91
C GLY A 138 -1.65 9.00 -13.33
N GLY A 139 -2.22 8.09 -14.11
CA GLY A 139 -2.77 8.36 -15.44
C GLY A 139 -3.91 9.38 -15.41
N SER A 140 -4.85 9.22 -14.48
CA SER A 140 -5.96 10.16 -14.28
C SER A 140 -5.47 11.57 -13.95
N ILE A 141 -4.46 11.68 -13.09
CA ILE A 141 -3.89 12.97 -12.69
C ILE A 141 -3.19 13.65 -13.86
N LEU A 142 -2.31 12.93 -14.58
CA LEU A 142 -1.58 13.51 -15.70
C LEU A 142 -2.52 13.94 -16.83
N HIS A 143 -3.54 13.14 -17.14
CA HIS A 143 -4.58 13.51 -18.11
C HIS A 143 -5.34 14.77 -17.67
N ALA A 144 -5.71 14.89 -16.39
CA ALA A 144 -6.42 16.06 -15.88
C ALA A 144 -5.57 17.34 -15.90
N ILE A 145 -4.24 17.24 -15.70
CA ILE A 145 -3.33 18.40 -15.74
C ILE A 145 -3.11 18.89 -17.16
N LEU A 146 -2.94 17.98 -18.09
CA LEU A 146 -2.48 18.25 -19.46
C LEU A 146 -3.19 17.34 -20.46
N PRO A 147 -4.52 17.52 -20.65
CA PRO A 147 -5.32 16.65 -21.52
C PRO A 147 -4.87 16.68 -22.98
N ASP A 148 -4.28 17.80 -23.44
CA ASP A 148 -3.77 17.95 -24.80
C ASP A 148 -2.43 17.21 -25.03
N ILE A 149 -1.72 16.81 -23.95
CA ILE A 149 -0.40 16.17 -24.03
C ILE A 149 -0.49 14.70 -23.61
N PHE A 150 -1.26 14.41 -22.56
CA PHE A 150 -1.41 13.08 -22.00
C PHE A 150 -2.85 12.61 -22.14
N ASP A 151 -3.07 11.57 -22.93
CA ASP A 151 -4.24 10.75 -22.74
C ASP A 151 -4.06 9.86 -21.48
N PHE A 152 -5.13 9.15 -21.10
CA PHE A 152 -5.12 8.34 -19.90
C PHE A 152 -4.02 7.25 -19.92
N HIS A 153 -3.78 6.62 -21.08
CA HIS A 153 -2.80 5.54 -21.23
C HIS A 153 -1.36 6.05 -21.23
N THR A 154 -1.10 7.15 -21.95
CA THR A 154 0.24 7.79 -21.92
C THR A 154 0.56 8.32 -20.53
N GLY A 155 -0.42 8.84 -19.80
CA GLY A 155 -0.26 9.23 -18.39
C GLY A 155 0.13 8.05 -17.49
N MET A 156 -0.47 6.87 -17.67
CA MET A 156 -0.08 5.64 -16.95
C MET A 156 1.36 5.22 -17.29
N ILE A 157 1.75 5.27 -18.56
CA ILE A 157 3.11 4.91 -19.00
C ILE A 157 4.16 5.85 -18.38
N VAL A 158 3.92 7.15 -18.40
CA VAL A 158 4.83 8.15 -17.80
C VAL A 158 4.94 7.94 -16.28
N SER A 159 3.83 7.66 -15.61
CA SER A 159 3.82 7.32 -14.18
C SER A 159 4.65 6.06 -13.91
N ALA A 160 4.45 4.99 -14.70
CA ALA A 160 5.20 3.76 -14.56
C ALA A 160 6.71 3.96 -14.74
N ILE A 161 7.14 4.67 -15.78
CA ILE A 161 8.56 4.98 -16.05
C ILE A 161 9.16 5.74 -14.87
N THR A 162 8.44 6.74 -14.33
CA THR A 162 8.93 7.55 -13.22
C THR A 162 9.05 6.73 -11.93
N PHE A 163 8.04 5.94 -11.59
CA PHE A 163 8.02 5.14 -10.36
C PHE A 163 9.11 4.05 -10.38
N ILE A 164 9.26 3.37 -11.52
CA ILE A 164 10.33 2.39 -11.74
C ILE A 164 11.70 3.07 -11.63
N GLY A 165 11.90 4.21 -12.30
CA GLY A 165 13.17 4.93 -12.32
C GLY A 165 13.63 5.37 -10.94
N ILE A 166 12.74 5.98 -10.13
CA ILE A 166 13.05 6.40 -8.75
C ILE A 166 13.45 5.22 -7.89
N THR A 167 12.68 4.13 -7.96
CA THR A 167 12.92 2.91 -7.17
C THR A 167 14.23 2.24 -7.56
N PHE A 168 14.48 2.12 -8.86
CA PHE A 168 15.69 1.51 -9.43
C PHE A 168 16.99 2.22 -8.98
N ILE A 169 16.96 3.56 -8.86
CA ILE A 169 18.13 4.37 -8.53
C ILE A 169 18.54 4.20 -7.08
N GLY A 170 17.62 4.39 -6.13
CA GLY A 170 17.98 4.58 -4.72
C GLY A 170 17.29 3.67 -3.70
N GLY A 171 16.44 2.73 -4.12
CA GLY A 171 15.79 1.76 -3.22
C GLY A 171 15.07 2.41 -2.03
N MET A 172 15.21 1.83 -0.83
CA MET A 172 14.53 2.27 0.40
C MET A 172 14.96 3.69 0.84
N TRP A 173 16.23 4.07 0.64
CA TRP A 173 16.66 5.44 0.95
C TRP A 173 15.97 6.47 0.06
N SER A 174 15.86 6.16 -1.25
CA SER A 174 15.15 7.02 -2.19
C SER A 174 13.68 7.14 -1.82
N ALA A 175 13.00 6.02 -1.61
CA ALA A 175 11.60 6.00 -1.20
C ALA A 175 11.36 6.82 0.08
N SER A 176 12.17 6.60 1.13
CA SER A 176 12.00 7.28 2.42
C SER A 176 12.29 8.78 2.36
N LEU A 177 13.32 9.20 1.64
CA LEU A 177 13.67 10.63 1.53
C LEU A 177 12.70 11.38 0.61
N SER A 178 12.27 10.77 -0.51
CA SER A 178 11.24 11.34 -1.37
C SER A 178 9.92 11.51 -0.64
N ASN A 179 9.59 10.59 0.27
CA ASN A 179 8.36 10.67 1.06
C ASN A 179 8.32 11.88 2.00
N VAL A 180 9.47 12.44 2.41
CA VAL A 180 9.47 13.71 3.15
C VAL A 180 8.85 14.82 2.31
N LEU A 181 9.31 14.96 1.05
CA LEU A 181 8.75 15.95 0.12
C LEU A 181 7.29 15.63 -0.21
N ASN A 182 7.00 14.38 -0.52
CA ASN A 182 5.67 13.93 -0.91
C ASN A 182 4.62 14.23 0.17
N ILE A 183 4.90 13.90 1.42
CA ILE A 183 3.98 14.12 2.54
C ILE A 183 3.72 15.60 2.76
N ILE A 184 4.76 16.45 2.70
CA ILE A 184 4.58 17.90 2.80
C ILE A 184 3.64 18.40 1.69
N LEU A 185 3.86 17.99 0.45
CA LEU A 185 3.03 18.39 -0.69
C LEU A 185 1.60 17.88 -0.55
N ILE A 186 1.40 16.61 -0.14
CA ILE A 186 0.07 16.01 0.06
C ILE A 186 -0.73 16.83 1.09
N TYR A 187 -0.15 17.11 2.25
CA TYR A 187 -0.87 17.86 3.29
C TYR A 187 -1.15 19.30 2.85
N VAL A 188 -0.16 19.98 2.30
CA VAL A 188 -0.33 21.36 1.81
C VAL A 188 -1.38 21.41 0.70
N GLY A 189 -1.29 20.52 -0.28
CA GLY A 189 -2.20 20.48 -1.43
C GLY A 189 -3.64 20.17 -1.03
N ILE A 190 -3.86 19.10 -0.27
CA ILE A 190 -5.21 18.67 0.14
C ILE A 190 -5.86 19.69 1.07
N LEU A 191 -5.11 20.19 2.07
CA LEU A 191 -5.62 21.21 3.01
C LEU A 191 -5.98 22.52 2.28
N ALA A 192 -5.08 23.00 1.43
CA ALA A 192 -5.33 24.22 0.66
C ALA A 192 -6.55 24.06 -0.28
N ALA A 193 -6.65 22.93 -1.00
CA ALA A 193 -7.80 22.64 -1.85
C ALA A 193 -9.10 22.61 -1.01
N THR A 194 -9.10 21.92 0.13
CA THR A 194 -10.25 21.83 1.03
C THR A 194 -10.69 23.20 1.52
N ILE A 195 -9.77 24.03 2.03
CA ILE A 195 -10.08 25.36 2.56
C ILE A 195 -10.65 26.26 1.46
N ILE A 196 -10.08 26.24 0.27
CA ILE A 196 -10.52 27.10 -0.83
C ILE A 196 -11.88 26.66 -1.36
N GLN A 197 -12.09 25.37 -1.53
CA GLN A 197 -13.37 24.86 -1.99
C GLN A 197 -14.47 25.12 -0.94
N PHE A 198 -14.17 24.96 0.35
CA PHE A 198 -15.11 25.32 1.41
C PHE A 198 -15.50 26.81 1.39
N LYS A 199 -14.50 27.70 1.19
CA LYS A 199 -14.78 29.14 1.03
C LYS A 199 -15.60 29.46 -0.20
N LYS A 200 -15.42 28.76 -1.32
CA LYS A 200 -16.22 28.94 -2.54
C LYS A 200 -17.67 28.51 -2.35
N ILE A 201 -17.91 27.44 -1.63
CA ILE A 201 -19.25 26.91 -1.31
C ILE A 201 -19.98 27.83 -0.31
N GLY A 202 -19.23 28.47 0.59
CA GLY A 202 -19.70 29.42 1.59
C GLY A 202 -20.21 28.79 2.88
N SER A 203 -21.01 27.72 2.85
CA SER A 203 -21.48 27.03 4.05
C SER A 203 -21.78 25.55 3.80
N MET A 204 -21.87 24.77 4.88
CA MET A 204 -22.29 23.36 4.80
C MET A 204 -23.73 23.21 4.31
N ASP A 205 -24.61 24.17 4.62
CA ASP A 205 -25.99 24.16 4.18
C ASP A 205 -26.09 24.35 2.65
N HIS A 206 -25.28 25.23 2.08
CA HIS A 206 -25.18 25.38 0.61
C HIS A 206 -24.68 24.10 -0.04
N LEU A 207 -23.68 23.45 0.56
CA LEU A 207 -23.17 22.14 0.07
C LEU A 207 -24.27 21.08 0.13
N ALA A 208 -25.03 21.02 1.25
CA ALA A 208 -26.11 20.08 1.42
C ALA A 208 -27.24 20.29 0.39
N ALA A 209 -27.59 21.54 0.12
CA ALA A 209 -28.63 21.91 -0.87
C ALA A 209 -28.24 21.55 -2.33
N ALA A 210 -26.93 21.50 -2.62
CA ALA A 210 -26.41 21.12 -3.94
C ALA A 210 -26.30 19.60 -4.18
N LEU A 211 -26.47 18.79 -3.13
CA LEU A 211 -26.35 17.33 -3.19
C LEU A 211 -27.73 16.65 -3.27
N PRO A 212 -27.85 15.49 -3.97
CA PRO A 212 -29.10 14.72 -4.02
C PRO A 212 -29.55 14.27 -2.64
N ALA A 213 -30.85 14.41 -2.34
CA ALA A 213 -31.42 14.16 -1.00
C ALA A 213 -31.43 12.65 -0.58
N ASN A 214 -31.19 11.73 -1.51
CA ASN A 214 -31.34 10.29 -1.30
C ASN A 214 -30.11 9.60 -0.71
N VAL A 215 -29.03 10.33 -0.41
CA VAL A 215 -27.77 9.78 0.13
C VAL A 215 -27.42 10.51 1.43
N PRO A 216 -26.98 9.79 2.48
CA PRO A 216 -26.59 10.40 3.75
C PRO A 216 -25.15 10.98 3.68
N TRP A 217 -24.97 12.02 2.87
CA TRP A 217 -23.68 12.59 2.48
C TRP A 217 -22.74 12.92 3.63
N PHE A 218 -23.28 13.42 4.74
CA PHE A 218 -22.52 13.89 5.90
C PHE A 218 -22.42 12.86 7.03
N SER A 219 -23.09 11.71 6.89
CA SER A 219 -22.91 10.62 7.84
C SER A 219 -21.53 9.99 7.68
N PHE A 220 -20.86 9.77 8.81
CA PHE A 220 -19.60 9.01 8.84
C PHE A 220 -19.81 7.50 8.76
N ILE A 221 -21.03 6.99 8.83
CA ILE A 221 -21.33 5.56 8.90
C ILE A 221 -22.25 5.11 7.77
N ASP A 222 -23.38 5.79 7.57
CA ASP A 222 -24.51 5.24 6.81
C ASP A 222 -24.26 5.13 5.31
N GLY A 223 -23.44 5.99 4.72
CA GLY A 223 -23.18 5.96 3.28
C GLY A 223 -22.49 4.67 2.80
N VAL A 224 -21.45 4.25 3.49
CA VAL A 224 -20.73 2.99 3.24
C VAL A 224 -21.35 1.82 4.00
N GLY A 225 -21.90 2.10 5.18
CA GLY A 225 -22.47 1.13 6.09
C GLY A 225 -21.47 0.45 7.02
N PRO A 226 -21.91 0.07 8.24
CA PRO A 226 -21.02 -0.44 9.30
C PRO A 226 -20.35 -1.76 8.92
N VAL A 227 -21.00 -2.61 8.13
CA VAL A 227 -20.44 -3.90 7.66
C VAL A 227 -19.23 -3.67 6.74
N THR A 228 -19.31 -2.70 5.84
CA THR A 228 -18.20 -2.38 4.95
C THR A 228 -17.07 -1.70 5.71
N ILE A 229 -17.39 -0.78 6.62
CA ILE A 229 -16.39 -0.12 7.49
C ILE A 229 -15.62 -1.15 8.30
N THR A 230 -16.30 -2.08 8.97
CA THR A 230 -15.64 -3.16 9.72
C THR A 230 -14.79 -4.06 8.82
N SER A 231 -15.24 -4.36 7.61
CA SER A 231 -14.44 -5.14 6.66
C SER A 231 -13.16 -4.41 6.26
N TRP A 232 -13.22 -3.10 6.02
CA TRP A 232 -12.03 -2.29 5.73
C TRP A 232 -11.07 -2.27 6.92
N VAL A 233 -11.58 -2.06 8.14
CA VAL A 233 -10.75 -2.07 9.35
C VAL A 233 -10.06 -3.42 9.53
N VAL A 234 -10.80 -4.53 9.43
CA VAL A 234 -10.21 -5.87 9.54
C VAL A 234 -9.18 -6.11 8.44
N THR A 235 -9.51 -5.80 7.18
CA THR A 235 -8.59 -6.01 6.06
C THR A 235 -7.31 -5.20 6.23
N LEU A 236 -7.41 -3.91 6.55
CA LEU A 236 -6.25 -3.03 6.58
C LEU A 236 -5.40 -3.20 7.83
N ILE A 237 -5.97 -3.62 8.96
CA ILE A 237 -5.17 -4.15 10.08
C ILE A 237 -4.41 -5.39 9.63
N THR A 238 -5.07 -6.36 9.01
CA THR A 238 -4.47 -7.60 8.51
C THR A 238 -3.31 -7.33 7.54
N VAL A 239 -3.50 -6.42 6.60
CA VAL A 239 -2.46 -5.95 5.67
C VAL A 239 -1.23 -5.40 6.41
N ASN A 240 -1.46 -4.56 7.40
CA ASN A 240 -0.38 -3.98 8.19
C ASN A 240 0.40 -5.01 9.00
N LEU A 241 -0.22 -6.13 9.36
CA LEU A 241 0.46 -7.20 10.08
C LEU A 241 1.38 -8.04 9.19
N SER A 242 1.13 -8.15 7.88
CA SER A 242 1.72 -9.20 7.07
C SER A 242 2.13 -8.84 5.63
N LEU A 243 1.91 -7.61 5.19
CA LEU A 243 2.37 -7.19 3.86
C LEU A 243 3.88 -6.94 3.89
N GLN A 244 4.61 -7.53 2.95
CA GLN A 244 6.08 -7.45 2.88
C GLN A 244 6.60 -6.01 2.87
N SER A 245 5.99 -5.09 2.14
CA SER A 245 6.44 -3.69 2.08
C SER A 245 6.37 -2.99 3.45
N ILE A 246 5.34 -3.27 4.25
CA ILE A 246 5.18 -2.74 5.60
C ILE A 246 6.22 -3.34 6.55
N LEU A 247 6.40 -4.66 6.48
CA LEU A 247 7.46 -5.34 7.20
C LEU A 247 8.83 -4.74 6.87
N GLN A 248 9.10 -4.53 5.60
CA GLN A 248 10.38 -3.99 5.11
C GLN A 248 10.67 -2.59 5.65
N ILE A 249 9.64 -1.71 5.75
CA ILE A 249 9.74 -0.41 6.42
C ILE A 249 10.11 -0.58 7.90
N SER A 250 9.45 -1.49 8.61
CA SER A 250 9.75 -1.79 10.02
C SER A 250 11.18 -2.27 10.23
N LEU A 251 11.64 -3.18 9.36
CA LEU A 251 13.00 -3.72 9.39
C LEU A 251 14.08 -2.70 9.03
N GLY A 252 13.74 -1.67 8.26
CA GLY A 252 14.62 -0.54 7.94
C GLY A 252 14.92 0.39 9.11
N ALA A 253 14.14 0.32 10.20
CA ALA A 253 14.35 1.14 11.40
C ALA A 253 15.67 0.78 12.12
N LYS A 254 16.32 1.78 12.72
CA LYS A 254 17.56 1.57 13.47
C LYS A 254 17.37 0.65 14.68
N ASP A 255 16.23 0.69 15.34
CA ASP A 255 15.86 -0.13 16.49
C ASP A 255 14.33 -0.31 16.61
N ALA A 256 13.89 -1.20 17.51
CA ALA A 256 12.50 -1.53 17.72
C ALA A 256 11.65 -0.34 18.24
N ALA A 257 12.22 0.51 19.08
CA ALA A 257 11.53 1.68 19.60
C ALA A 257 11.30 2.72 18.49
N THR A 258 12.27 2.89 17.61
CA THR A 258 12.17 3.72 16.41
C THR A 258 11.08 3.23 15.46
N ALA A 259 11.02 1.92 15.19
CA ALA A 259 9.95 1.33 14.39
C ALA A 259 8.58 1.61 15.01
N LYS A 260 8.39 1.27 16.31
CA LYS A 260 7.15 1.54 17.04
C LYS A 260 6.72 3.00 16.94
N LYS A 261 7.61 3.94 17.27
CA LYS A 261 7.30 5.38 17.21
C LYS A 261 6.90 5.83 15.81
N GLY A 262 7.65 5.41 14.80
CA GLY A 262 7.38 5.78 13.41
C GLY A 262 6.02 5.30 12.92
N PHE A 263 5.65 4.05 13.19
CA PHE A 263 4.35 3.50 12.81
C PHE A 263 3.18 4.15 13.54
N VAL A 264 3.30 4.36 14.86
CA VAL A 264 2.22 4.99 15.66
C VAL A 264 1.98 6.43 15.21
N TRP A 265 3.04 7.25 15.08
CA TRP A 265 2.90 8.61 14.59
C TRP A 265 2.44 8.67 13.14
N GLY A 266 2.92 7.75 12.29
CA GLY A 266 2.44 7.60 10.92
C GLY A 266 0.93 7.35 10.86
N GLY A 267 0.42 6.43 11.68
CA GLY A 267 -1.01 6.17 11.78
C GLY A 267 -1.80 7.39 12.24
N ILE A 268 -1.36 8.06 13.32
CA ILE A 268 -2.05 9.27 13.83
C ILE A 268 -2.11 10.37 12.76
N LEU A 269 -1.02 10.61 12.07
CA LEU A 269 -0.97 11.64 11.03
C LEU A 269 -1.82 11.26 9.79
N MET A 270 -2.03 10.00 9.47
CA MET A 270 -2.91 9.58 8.36
C MET A 270 -4.39 9.88 8.59
N LEU A 271 -4.87 9.94 9.83
CA LEU A 271 -6.30 10.07 10.15
C LEU A 271 -7.04 11.19 9.38
N PRO A 272 -6.52 12.43 9.28
CA PRO A 272 -7.24 13.50 8.61
C PRO A 272 -7.30 13.36 7.10
N VAL A 273 -6.36 12.65 6.48
CA VAL A 273 -6.24 12.61 5.01
C VAL A 273 -7.48 12.02 4.36
N GLY A 274 -8.00 10.92 4.89
CA GLY A 274 -9.20 10.26 4.35
C GLY A 274 -10.45 11.13 4.43
N VAL A 275 -10.62 11.84 5.54
CA VAL A 275 -11.76 12.76 5.73
C VAL A 275 -11.69 13.93 4.76
N LEU A 276 -10.51 14.52 4.58
CA LEU A 276 -10.29 15.62 3.64
C LEU A 276 -10.50 15.18 2.18
N ALA A 277 -9.99 13.99 1.81
CA ALA A 277 -10.19 13.43 0.48
C ALA A 277 -11.68 13.12 0.22
N ALA A 278 -12.39 12.57 1.21
CA ALA A 278 -13.84 12.34 1.10
C ALA A 278 -14.62 13.65 0.98
N PHE A 279 -14.26 14.67 1.75
CA PHE A 279 -14.89 15.99 1.63
C PHE A 279 -14.72 16.58 0.23
N LEU A 280 -13.53 16.50 -0.35
CA LEU A 280 -13.30 16.94 -1.73
C LEU A 280 -14.11 16.13 -2.75
N GLY A 281 -14.38 14.85 -2.48
CA GLY A 281 -15.29 14.02 -3.27
C GLY A 281 -16.75 14.50 -3.22
N LEU A 282 -17.24 14.95 -2.04
CA LEU A 282 -18.55 15.58 -1.90
C LEU A 282 -18.62 16.89 -2.69
N VAL A 283 -17.61 17.72 -2.56
CA VAL A 283 -17.49 18.98 -3.32
C VAL A 283 -17.53 18.70 -4.81
N ALA A 284 -16.81 17.68 -5.27
CA ALA A 284 -16.85 17.26 -6.65
C ALA A 284 -18.26 16.87 -7.11
N LYS A 285 -19.01 16.13 -6.28
CA LYS A 285 -20.40 15.75 -6.58
C LYS A 285 -21.35 16.95 -6.67
N ALA A 286 -21.18 17.93 -5.78
CA ALA A 286 -21.98 19.14 -5.79
C ALA A 286 -21.69 20.04 -7.00
N MET A 287 -20.41 20.15 -7.42
CA MET A 287 -20.00 21.02 -8.52
C MET A 287 -20.14 20.39 -9.91
N TYR A 288 -19.96 19.07 -10.00
CA TYR A 288 -19.90 18.31 -11.25
C TYR A 288 -20.72 17.02 -11.14
N PRO A 289 -22.04 17.09 -10.99
CA PRO A 289 -22.89 15.92 -10.68
C PRO A 289 -22.80 14.81 -11.72
N ASP A 290 -22.55 15.16 -12.98
CA ASP A 290 -22.47 14.23 -14.12
C ASP A 290 -21.04 13.77 -14.46
N ALA A 291 -20.04 14.19 -13.67
CA ALA A 291 -18.66 13.79 -13.91
C ALA A 291 -18.44 12.29 -13.70
N GLN A 292 -17.50 11.73 -14.42
CA GLN A 292 -16.98 10.40 -14.07
C GLN A 292 -16.32 10.47 -12.68
N ALA A 293 -16.75 9.62 -11.76
CA ALA A 293 -16.37 9.69 -10.36
C ALA A 293 -14.82 9.66 -10.15
N ALA A 294 -14.10 8.87 -10.94
CA ALA A 294 -12.62 8.78 -10.87
C ALA A 294 -11.91 10.08 -11.32
N LEU A 295 -12.55 10.90 -12.14
CA LEU A 295 -12.02 12.18 -12.63
C LEU A 295 -12.55 13.39 -11.84
N ALA A 296 -13.53 13.20 -10.97
CA ALA A 296 -14.20 14.29 -10.27
C ALA A 296 -13.26 15.10 -9.38
N LEU A 297 -12.40 14.45 -8.59
CA LEU A 297 -11.42 15.13 -7.74
C LEU A 297 -10.38 15.93 -8.57
N PRO A 298 -9.73 15.36 -9.58
CA PRO A 298 -8.86 16.13 -10.48
C PRO A 298 -9.57 17.35 -11.10
N GLN A 299 -10.81 17.23 -11.55
CA GLN A 299 -11.58 18.35 -12.12
C GLN A 299 -11.82 19.49 -11.12
N VAL A 300 -12.16 19.16 -9.87
CA VAL A 300 -12.30 20.16 -8.79
C VAL A 300 -11.00 20.92 -8.56
N ILE A 301 -9.85 20.21 -8.65
CA ILE A 301 -8.54 20.80 -8.42
C ILE A 301 -8.11 21.66 -9.60
N VAL A 302 -8.32 21.22 -10.83
CA VAL A 302 -8.04 22.03 -12.05
C VAL A 302 -8.82 23.35 -12.04
N GLY A 303 -10.01 23.40 -11.46
CA GLY A 303 -10.80 24.62 -11.26
C GLY A 303 -10.25 25.60 -10.21
N LEU A 304 -9.11 25.32 -9.56
CA LEU A 304 -8.41 26.25 -8.67
C LEU A 304 -7.50 27.22 -9.47
N GLN A 305 -6.86 28.17 -8.77
CA GLN A 305 -5.82 28.99 -9.39
C GLN A 305 -4.69 28.11 -9.96
N PRO A 306 -4.08 28.43 -11.11
CA PRO A 306 -3.15 27.56 -11.83
C PRO A 306 -1.97 27.06 -11.01
N VAL A 307 -1.38 27.89 -10.15
CA VAL A 307 -0.28 27.48 -9.27
C VAL A 307 -0.75 26.44 -8.23
N LEU A 308 -1.88 26.74 -7.60
CA LEU A 308 -2.43 25.85 -6.58
C LEU A 308 -2.93 24.53 -7.17
N ALA A 309 -3.59 24.58 -8.32
CA ALA A 309 -3.97 23.40 -9.08
C ALA A 309 -2.76 22.52 -9.39
N GLY A 310 -1.68 23.12 -9.92
CA GLY A 310 -0.44 22.41 -10.21
C GLY A 310 0.19 21.78 -8.98
N VAL A 311 0.27 22.48 -7.85
CA VAL A 311 0.83 21.97 -6.59
C VAL A 311 -0.02 20.84 -6.03
N THR A 312 -1.35 20.98 -6.02
CA THR A 312 -2.26 19.96 -5.48
C THR A 312 -2.27 18.70 -6.34
N LEU A 313 -2.25 18.82 -7.65
CA LEU A 313 -2.17 17.68 -8.56
C LEU A 313 -0.80 16.99 -8.48
N ALA A 314 0.29 17.75 -8.38
CA ALA A 314 1.60 17.18 -8.09
C ALA A 314 1.64 16.45 -6.74
N ALA A 315 0.92 16.96 -5.73
CA ALA A 315 0.78 16.32 -4.44
C ALA A 315 0.02 14.98 -4.52
N LEU A 316 -1.06 14.91 -5.27
CA LEU A 316 -1.79 13.67 -5.51
C LEU A 316 -0.91 12.66 -6.27
N TRP A 317 -0.21 13.11 -7.30
CA TRP A 317 0.72 12.23 -8.02
C TRP A 317 1.90 11.78 -7.15
N ALA A 318 2.35 12.64 -6.22
CA ALA A 318 3.35 12.29 -5.20
C ALA A 318 2.90 11.14 -4.30
N ALA A 319 1.61 11.07 -3.99
CA ALA A 319 1.03 9.96 -3.22
C ALA A 319 1.16 8.63 -3.98
N ASP A 320 0.90 8.63 -5.29
CA ASP A 320 1.05 7.43 -6.12
C ASP A 320 2.51 6.99 -6.24
N VAL A 321 3.43 7.95 -6.48
CA VAL A 321 4.88 7.69 -6.51
C VAL A 321 5.32 6.98 -5.24
N SER A 322 4.94 7.52 -4.08
CA SER A 322 5.38 7.01 -2.79
C SER A 322 4.93 5.58 -2.52
N THR A 323 3.69 5.25 -2.82
CA THR A 323 3.13 3.90 -2.68
C THR A 323 3.78 2.93 -3.66
N ALA A 324 3.84 3.29 -4.93
CA ALA A 324 4.39 2.42 -5.98
C ALA A 324 5.87 2.10 -5.75
N CYS A 325 6.69 3.09 -5.37
CA CYS A 325 8.12 2.88 -5.12
C CYS A 325 8.38 1.88 -3.98
N ASN A 326 7.64 1.96 -2.87
CA ASN A 326 7.78 1.02 -1.77
C ASN A 326 7.36 -0.41 -2.16
N LEU A 327 6.30 -0.56 -2.92
CA LEU A 327 5.80 -1.87 -3.38
C LEU A 327 6.71 -2.49 -4.45
N LEU A 328 7.18 -1.72 -5.42
CA LEU A 328 8.14 -2.18 -6.43
C LEU A 328 9.45 -2.65 -5.79
N LEU A 329 9.97 -1.91 -4.81
CA LEU A 329 11.15 -2.30 -4.04
C LEU A 329 10.92 -3.62 -3.31
N SER A 330 9.77 -3.75 -2.69
CA SER A 330 9.39 -4.93 -1.93
C SER A 330 9.26 -6.17 -2.82
N ALA A 331 8.61 -6.06 -3.98
CA ALA A 331 8.50 -7.13 -4.96
C ALA A 331 9.89 -7.57 -5.48
N GLY A 332 10.76 -6.60 -5.80
CA GLY A 332 12.13 -6.86 -6.21
C GLY A 332 12.96 -7.55 -5.12
N THR A 333 12.78 -7.16 -3.86
CA THR A 333 13.46 -7.75 -2.70
C THR A 333 13.02 -9.20 -2.47
N LEU A 334 11.71 -9.48 -2.54
CA LEU A 334 11.16 -10.83 -2.43
C LEU A 334 11.76 -11.76 -3.48
N PHE A 335 11.75 -11.35 -4.74
CA PHE A 335 12.31 -12.18 -5.80
C PHE A 335 13.81 -12.40 -5.62
N SER A 336 14.58 -11.35 -5.39
CA SER A 336 16.04 -11.44 -5.31
C SER A 336 16.53 -12.23 -4.08
N SER A 337 15.88 -12.05 -2.93
CA SER A 337 16.28 -12.71 -1.68
C SER A 337 15.71 -14.12 -1.59
N ASP A 338 14.43 -14.30 -1.90
CA ASP A 338 13.72 -15.54 -1.60
C ASP A 338 13.63 -16.52 -2.77
N ILE A 339 13.76 -16.06 -4.01
CA ILE A 339 13.81 -16.93 -5.18
C ILE A 339 15.25 -17.03 -5.70
N TYR A 340 15.85 -15.91 -6.12
CA TYR A 340 17.13 -15.95 -6.81
C TYR A 340 18.25 -16.43 -5.90
N LYS A 341 18.50 -15.76 -4.76
CA LYS A 341 19.59 -16.12 -3.84
C LYS A 341 19.36 -17.48 -3.17
N ARG A 342 18.12 -17.81 -2.85
CA ARG A 342 17.81 -19.02 -2.09
C ARG A 342 17.77 -20.29 -2.95
N PHE A 343 17.19 -20.24 -4.15
CA PHE A 343 16.93 -21.44 -4.97
C PHE A 343 17.73 -21.48 -6.27
N ILE A 344 18.10 -20.32 -6.85
CA ILE A 344 18.79 -20.28 -8.15
C ILE A 344 20.31 -20.16 -7.97
N ASN A 345 20.76 -19.21 -7.15
CA ASN A 345 22.19 -18.98 -6.92
C ASN A 345 22.48 -18.65 -5.46
N PRO A 346 22.59 -19.66 -4.56
CA PRO A 346 22.83 -19.45 -3.13
C PRO A 346 24.15 -18.76 -2.80
N GLN A 347 25.14 -18.86 -3.70
CA GLN A 347 26.48 -18.28 -3.52
C GLN A 347 26.63 -16.92 -4.24
N CYS A 348 25.54 -16.31 -4.72
CA CYS A 348 25.64 -15.02 -5.38
C CYS A 348 26.19 -13.94 -4.44
N ASP A 349 27.07 -13.11 -4.96
CA ASP A 349 27.59 -11.95 -4.25
C ASP A 349 26.50 -10.86 -4.08
N GLN A 350 26.78 -9.90 -3.22
CA GLN A 350 25.85 -8.81 -2.90
C GLN A 350 25.58 -7.91 -4.12
N ALA A 351 26.57 -7.72 -5.01
CA ALA A 351 26.44 -6.91 -6.21
C ALA A 351 25.47 -7.57 -7.20
N ARG A 352 25.59 -8.87 -7.40
CA ARG A 352 24.70 -9.65 -8.27
C ARG A 352 23.30 -9.74 -7.71
N GLN A 353 23.14 -9.89 -6.38
CA GLN A 353 21.84 -9.85 -5.73
C GLN A 353 21.17 -8.48 -5.93
N LEU A 354 21.90 -7.38 -5.79
CA LEU A 354 21.41 -6.03 -6.05
C LEU A 354 20.97 -5.84 -7.51
N LEU A 355 21.76 -6.37 -8.46
CA LEU A 355 21.39 -6.33 -9.89
C LEU A 355 20.06 -7.07 -10.13
N MET A 356 19.89 -8.26 -9.51
CA MET A 356 18.62 -9.00 -9.61
C MET A 356 17.46 -8.25 -8.98
N THR A 357 17.63 -7.61 -7.83
CA THR A 357 16.61 -6.76 -7.23
C THR A 357 16.16 -5.66 -8.20
N ARG A 358 17.12 -4.97 -8.83
CA ARG A 358 16.84 -3.92 -9.81
C ARG A 358 16.15 -4.44 -11.08
N ALA A 359 16.59 -5.59 -11.60
CA ALA A 359 15.93 -6.23 -12.75
C ALA A 359 14.48 -6.59 -12.44
N CYS A 360 14.22 -7.14 -11.26
CA CYS A 360 12.87 -7.51 -10.84
C CYS A 360 11.96 -6.29 -10.59
N ILE A 361 12.50 -5.15 -10.16
CA ILE A 361 11.75 -3.89 -10.10
C ILE A 361 11.24 -3.50 -11.49
N ILE A 362 12.08 -3.58 -12.52
CA ILE A 362 11.68 -3.28 -13.91
C ILE A 362 10.62 -4.27 -14.39
N ILE A 363 10.88 -5.57 -14.21
CA ILE A 363 9.95 -6.63 -14.67
C ILE A 363 8.59 -6.48 -13.98
N SER A 364 8.57 -6.32 -12.66
CA SER A 364 7.34 -6.10 -11.89
C SER A 364 6.60 -4.85 -12.35
N GLY A 365 7.33 -3.77 -12.62
CA GLY A 365 6.74 -2.53 -13.11
C GLY A 365 6.07 -2.69 -14.49
N ILE A 366 6.70 -3.40 -15.42
CA ILE A 366 6.14 -3.66 -16.76
C ILE A 366 4.92 -4.59 -16.68
N LEU A 367 5.00 -5.67 -15.89
CA LEU A 367 3.87 -6.59 -15.68
C LEU A 367 2.67 -5.87 -15.07
N THR A 368 2.92 -4.98 -14.12
CA THR A 368 1.89 -4.17 -13.47
C THR A 368 1.21 -3.21 -14.44
N LEU A 369 1.95 -2.64 -15.40
CA LEU A 369 1.37 -1.76 -16.41
C LEU A 369 0.35 -2.52 -17.28
N GLY A 370 0.67 -3.75 -17.68
CA GLY A 370 -0.27 -4.63 -18.38
C GLY A 370 -1.52 -4.93 -17.54
N LEU A 371 -1.37 -5.17 -16.25
CA LEU A 371 -2.49 -5.39 -15.33
C LEU A 371 -3.35 -4.13 -15.17
N ALA A 372 -2.75 -2.95 -15.08
CA ALA A 372 -3.46 -1.68 -14.94
C ALA A 372 -4.44 -1.39 -16.09
N MET A 373 -4.11 -1.86 -17.29
CA MET A 373 -4.97 -1.70 -18.48
C MET A 373 -6.27 -2.52 -18.43
N SER A 374 -6.41 -3.47 -17.47
CA SER A 374 -7.58 -4.37 -17.37
C SER A 374 -8.48 -4.09 -16.15
N VAL A 375 -8.14 -3.13 -15.29
CA VAL A 375 -8.87 -2.84 -14.04
C VAL A 375 -9.90 -1.72 -14.23
N SER A 376 -11.11 -1.92 -13.67
CA SER A 376 -12.24 -0.97 -13.82
C SER A 376 -12.61 -0.19 -12.56
N SER A 377 -12.17 -0.62 -11.36
CA SER A 377 -12.49 0.03 -10.07
C SER A 377 -11.33 -0.05 -9.09
N ILE A 378 -10.97 1.08 -8.50
CA ILE A 378 -9.81 1.18 -7.60
C ILE A 378 -10.08 0.45 -6.28
N LEU A 379 -11.02 0.93 -5.45
CA LEU A 379 -11.23 0.37 -4.10
C LEU A 379 -11.72 -1.07 -4.09
N GLY A 380 -12.61 -1.44 -5.01
CA GLY A 380 -13.12 -2.81 -5.09
C GLY A 380 -12.01 -3.81 -5.37
N THR A 381 -11.16 -3.54 -6.35
CA THR A 381 -10.07 -4.41 -6.76
C THR A 381 -9.01 -4.55 -5.66
N ILE A 382 -8.62 -3.44 -5.01
CA ILE A 382 -7.60 -3.47 -3.94
C ILE A 382 -8.06 -4.30 -2.75
N MET A 383 -9.31 -4.16 -2.30
CA MET A 383 -9.82 -4.87 -1.13
C MET A 383 -9.82 -6.40 -1.32
N ILE A 384 -10.12 -6.87 -2.53
CA ILE A 384 -10.09 -8.30 -2.85
C ILE A 384 -8.63 -8.80 -2.84
N GLY A 385 -7.73 -8.09 -3.51
CA GLY A 385 -6.30 -8.48 -3.53
C GLY A 385 -5.67 -8.47 -2.14
N LEU A 386 -6.04 -7.51 -1.29
CA LEU A 386 -5.53 -7.40 0.08
C LEU A 386 -6.03 -8.49 1.02
N SER A 387 -7.19 -9.10 0.77
CA SER A 387 -7.76 -10.12 1.67
C SER A 387 -6.85 -11.34 1.82
N LEU A 388 -6.08 -11.70 0.78
CA LEU A 388 -5.11 -12.80 0.83
C LEU A 388 -4.02 -12.61 1.90
N THR A 389 -3.82 -11.38 2.41
CA THR A 389 -2.92 -11.14 3.55
C THR A 389 -3.40 -11.80 4.85
N ALA A 390 -4.67 -12.26 4.93
CA ALA A 390 -5.17 -13.01 6.06
C ALA A 390 -4.39 -14.32 6.27
N ALA A 391 -4.08 -15.05 5.19
CA ALA A 391 -3.28 -16.28 5.26
C ALA A 391 -1.90 -16.01 5.88
N PHE A 392 -1.23 -14.93 5.46
CA PHE A 392 0.06 -14.54 6.03
C PHE A 392 -0.06 -14.10 7.49
N SER A 393 -1.13 -13.37 7.83
CA SER A 393 -1.34 -12.91 9.20
C SER A 393 -1.52 -14.06 10.18
N VAL A 394 -2.27 -15.10 9.81
CA VAL A 394 -2.40 -16.32 10.62
C VAL A 394 -1.02 -16.95 10.85
N ILE A 395 -0.25 -17.15 9.78
CA ILE A 395 1.08 -17.77 9.86
C ILE A 395 2.03 -16.93 10.74
N VAL A 396 2.05 -15.62 10.53
CA VAL A 396 2.93 -14.70 11.26
C VAL A 396 2.56 -14.60 12.73
N ILE A 397 1.26 -14.53 13.05
CA ILE A 397 0.80 -14.50 14.44
C ILE A 397 1.24 -15.78 15.17
N VAL A 398 1.08 -16.95 14.54
CA VAL A 398 1.55 -18.19 15.14
C VAL A 398 3.07 -18.23 15.26
N ALA A 399 3.80 -17.83 14.23
CA ALA A 399 5.27 -17.82 14.23
C ALA A 399 5.88 -16.86 15.27
N LEU A 400 5.22 -15.75 15.59
CA LEU A 400 5.76 -14.74 16.52
C LEU A 400 5.23 -14.84 17.96
N PHE A 401 4.03 -15.39 18.16
CA PHE A 401 3.37 -15.39 19.47
C PHE A 401 3.05 -16.79 20.01
N PHE A 402 2.93 -17.78 19.11
CA PHE A 402 2.49 -19.13 19.44
C PHE A 402 3.38 -20.20 18.80
N THR A 403 4.70 -20.01 18.86
CA THR A 403 5.70 -20.87 18.18
C THR A 403 5.58 -22.35 18.50
N GLN A 404 5.06 -22.69 19.70
CA GLN A 404 4.81 -24.09 20.11
C GLN A 404 3.77 -24.79 19.22
N TYR A 405 2.91 -24.06 18.52
CA TYR A 405 1.92 -24.60 17.59
C TYR A 405 2.36 -24.52 16.12
N ALA A 406 3.58 -24.07 15.84
CA ALA A 406 4.07 -23.89 14.47
C ALA A 406 4.34 -25.25 13.82
N SER A 407 3.43 -25.72 12.96
CA SER A 407 3.57 -26.96 12.20
C SER A 407 4.27 -26.72 10.87
N LYS A 408 5.16 -27.65 10.47
CA LYS A 408 5.88 -27.56 9.18
C LYS A 408 4.93 -27.50 7.99
N ALA A 409 3.83 -28.26 7.99
CA ALA A 409 2.88 -28.32 6.89
C ALA A 409 1.89 -27.15 6.88
N ALA A 410 1.57 -26.58 8.04
CA ALA A 410 0.47 -25.62 8.19
C ALA A 410 0.62 -24.38 7.31
N GLY A 411 1.83 -23.82 7.18
CA GLY A 411 2.05 -22.64 6.36
C GLY A 411 1.68 -22.83 4.89
N PHE A 412 2.02 -23.97 4.29
CA PHE A 412 1.66 -24.27 2.90
C PHE A 412 0.15 -24.39 2.70
N TRP A 413 -0.52 -25.18 3.55
CA TRP A 413 -1.95 -25.41 3.42
C TRP A 413 -2.79 -24.17 3.70
N THR A 414 -2.34 -23.32 4.62
CA THR A 414 -2.99 -22.04 4.90
C THR A 414 -2.92 -21.09 3.70
N LEU A 415 -1.74 -20.94 3.09
CA LEU A 415 -1.57 -20.11 1.90
C LEU A 415 -2.35 -20.64 0.70
N LEU A 416 -2.34 -21.96 0.51
CA LEU A 416 -3.08 -22.60 -0.57
C LEU A 416 -4.59 -22.44 -0.38
N ALA A 417 -5.09 -22.64 0.85
CA ALA A 417 -6.51 -22.49 1.14
C ALA A 417 -7.00 -21.05 0.93
N GLY A 418 -6.23 -20.03 1.37
CA GLY A 418 -6.54 -18.63 1.09
C GLY A 418 -6.54 -18.33 -0.41
N LEU A 419 -5.51 -18.75 -1.14
CA LEU A 419 -5.45 -18.54 -2.59
C LEU A 419 -6.62 -19.19 -3.34
N VAL A 420 -6.95 -20.45 -3.00
CA VAL A 420 -8.08 -21.18 -3.59
C VAL A 420 -9.40 -20.48 -3.26
N LEU A 421 -9.59 -20.06 -2.01
CA LEU A 421 -10.79 -19.32 -1.61
C LEU A 421 -10.93 -18.03 -2.39
N LEU A 422 -9.85 -17.25 -2.56
CA LEU A 422 -9.88 -16.00 -3.32
C LEU A 422 -10.30 -16.23 -4.78
N VAL A 423 -9.75 -17.27 -5.42
CA VAL A 423 -10.12 -17.66 -6.78
C VAL A 423 -11.60 -18.09 -6.85
N LEU A 424 -12.05 -18.93 -5.93
CA LEU A 424 -13.46 -19.36 -5.85
C LEU A 424 -14.41 -18.19 -5.59
N TRP A 425 -14.01 -17.24 -4.75
CA TRP A 425 -14.79 -16.03 -4.49
C TRP A 425 -15.03 -15.21 -5.75
N GLN A 426 -14.06 -15.15 -6.65
CA GLN A 426 -14.20 -14.45 -7.93
C GLN A 426 -15.06 -15.23 -8.95
N LEU A 427 -14.87 -16.55 -9.02
CA LEU A 427 -15.47 -17.37 -10.04
C LEU A 427 -16.93 -17.77 -9.72
N THR A 428 -17.30 -17.89 -8.43
CA THR A 428 -18.62 -18.41 -8.04
C THR A 428 -19.24 -17.63 -6.87
N PRO A 429 -20.53 -17.24 -6.98
CA PRO A 429 -21.24 -16.63 -5.86
C PRO A 429 -21.53 -17.59 -4.70
N VAL A 430 -21.44 -18.91 -4.91
CA VAL A 430 -21.79 -19.94 -3.91
C VAL A 430 -20.96 -19.80 -2.63
N VAL A 431 -19.68 -19.41 -2.73
CA VAL A 431 -18.81 -19.23 -1.56
C VAL A 431 -18.97 -17.87 -0.86
N ARG A 432 -19.80 -16.98 -1.38
CA ARG A 432 -20.00 -15.62 -0.83
C ARG A 432 -21.01 -15.62 0.32
N ILE A 433 -20.74 -16.41 1.35
CA ILE A 433 -21.60 -16.55 2.54
C ILE A 433 -21.53 -15.28 3.42
N PHE A 434 -20.37 -14.61 3.44
CA PHE A 434 -20.17 -13.36 4.16
C PHE A 434 -20.25 -12.16 3.22
N PRO A 435 -20.58 -10.97 3.72
CA PRO A 435 -20.69 -9.77 2.90
C PRO A 435 -19.35 -9.31 2.30
N ASN A 436 -18.22 -9.74 2.89
CA ASN A 436 -16.86 -9.44 2.42
C ASN A 436 -15.95 -10.65 2.53
N VAL A 437 -15.09 -10.83 1.53
CA VAL A 437 -14.15 -11.95 1.41
C VAL A 437 -13.22 -12.08 2.63
N ILE A 438 -12.82 -10.97 3.26
CA ILE A 438 -11.87 -10.96 4.39
C ILE A 438 -12.35 -11.83 5.56
N TYR A 439 -13.63 -11.84 5.85
CA TYR A 439 -14.18 -12.66 6.95
C TYR A 439 -14.05 -14.15 6.65
N MET A 440 -14.33 -14.51 5.39
CA MET A 440 -14.19 -15.90 4.93
C MET A 440 -12.72 -16.32 4.88
N GLU A 441 -11.84 -15.41 4.42
CA GLU A 441 -10.38 -15.62 4.41
C GLU A 441 -9.84 -15.94 5.82
N TRP A 442 -10.22 -15.16 6.83
CA TRP A 442 -9.79 -15.42 8.19
C TRP A 442 -10.28 -16.79 8.70
N LEU A 443 -11.56 -17.13 8.50
CA LEU A 443 -12.13 -18.42 8.92
C LEU A 443 -11.43 -19.59 8.24
N VAL A 444 -11.31 -19.56 6.92
CA VAL A 444 -10.72 -20.64 6.14
C VAL A 444 -9.22 -20.79 6.45
N CYS A 445 -8.49 -19.69 6.58
CA CYS A 445 -7.06 -19.73 6.88
C CYS A 445 -6.78 -20.23 8.31
N ILE A 446 -7.57 -19.83 9.31
CA ILE A 446 -7.46 -20.34 10.68
C ILE A 446 -7.80 -21.84 10.70
N ALA A 447 -8.88 -22.25 10.04
CA ALA A 447 -9.27 -23.66 9.98
C ALA A 447 -8.20 -24.51 9.26
N ALA A 448 -7.70 -24.06 8.13
CA ALA A 448 -6.64 -24.74 7.38
C ALA A 448 -5.36 -24.89 8.21
N TYR A 449 -4.97 -23.81 8.92
CA TYR A 449 -3.80 -23.85 9.80
C TYR A 449 -4.01 -24.85 10.94
N ALA A 450 -5.15 -24.80 11.63
CA ALA A 450 -5.46 -25.66 12.76
C ALA A 450 -5.52 -27.14 12.34
N ILE A 451 -6.21 -27.46 11.26
CA ILE A 451 -6.30 -28.82 10.71
C ILE A 451 -4.91 -29.35 10.37
N ALA A 452 -4.12 -28.57 9.63
CA ALA A 452 -2.77 -28.98 9.27
C ALA A 452 -1.84 -29.15 10.50
N ALA A 453 -2.00 -28.32 11.52
CA ALA A 453 -1.24 -28.45 12.77
C ALA A 453 -1.65 -29.69 13.60
N ILE A 454 -2.91 -30.11 13.54
CA ILE A 454 -3.40 -31.33 14.21
C ILE A 454 -2.92 -32.58 13.44
N VAL A 455 -3.02 -32.58 12.11
CA VAL A 455 -2.63 -33.73 11.28
C VAL A 455 -1.11 -33.90 11.24
N CYS A 456 -0.36 -32.81 11.23
CA CYS A 456 1.11 -32.80 11.20
C CYS A 456 1.63 -31.95 12.39
N PRO A 457 1.57 -32.44 13.62
CA PRO A 457 1.98 -31.66 14.79
C PRO A 457 3.46 -31.28 14.75
N ALA A 458 3.77 -30.13 15.34
CA ALA A 458 5.16 -29.72 15.53
C ALA A 458 5.92 -30.78 16.31
N LYS A 459 7.09 -31.22 15.81
CA LYS A 459 7.98 -32.08 16.63
C LYS A 459 8.36 -31.26 17.86
N LYS A 460 8.01 -31.76 19.05
CA LYS A 460 8.49 -31.20 20.32
C LYS A 460 10.03 -31.12 20.21
N ALA A 461 10.59 -29.92 20.37
CA ALA A 461 12.03 -29.80 20.56
C ALA A 461 12.37 -30.66 21.78
N VAL A 462 13.17 -31.70 21.57
CA VAL A 462 13.78 -32.45 22.66
C VAL A 462 14.70 -31.45 23.34
N VAL A 463 14.28 -30.95 24.50
CA VAL A 463 15.17 -30.20 25.39
C VAL A 463 16.25 -31.24 25.75
N ALA A 464 17.43 -31.08 25.14
CA ALA A 464 18.59 -31.81 25.60
C ALA A 464 18.85 -31.34 27.04
N GLU A 465 18.46 -32.15 27.99
CA GLU A 465 18.92 -32.03 29.36
C GLU A 465 20.44 -32.13 29.31
N SER A 466 21.11 -31.00 29.44
CA SER A 466 22.53 -30.92 29.72
C SER A 466 22.74 -31.41 31.16
N ASN A 467 23.08 -32.68 31.34
CA ASN A 467 23.74 -33.12 32.52
C ASN A 467 25.15 -32.53 32.61
#